data_cf9c06d2fa2d9f60c0b2c2888cc79075
#
_entry.id   cf9c06d2fa2d9f60c0b2c2888cc79075
#
_cell.length_a   1.000
_cell.length_b   1.000
_cell.length_c   1.000
_cell.angle_alpha   90.00
_cell.angle_beta   90.00
_cell.angle_gamma   90.00
#
_symmetry.space_group_name_H-M   'P 1'
#
loop_
_entity.id
_entity.type
_entity.pdbx_description
1 polymer ?
#
loop_
_entity_poly.entity_id
_entity_poly.type
_entity_poly.pdbx_seq_one_letter_code
_entity_poly.pdbx_strand_id
1 'polypeptide(L)'
;MVRKRKPIFKKVLFAAVLLYLMLITILTVFQEKLIFLPTVLDSNHIFTFEKPFQEIDFIANDGARLNGLHFRVDNPKGVVLYFHGNSGDLQRWGQVASDFTKYNYDVVVMDYRGFGKSTGKRTEKKMYADAEIFYDYVTQ
;
A
#
# COMPACT_ATOMS: atom_id res chain seq x y z
N MET A 1 -10.33 -3.05 64.08
CA MET A 1 -11.02 -2.17 63.07
C MET A 1 -10.41 -2.44 61.70
N VAL A 2 -11.02 -3.27 60.85
CA VAL A 2 -10.48 -3.61 59.52
C VAL A 2 -11.00 -2.58 58.52
N ARG A 3 -10.09 -1.73 58.02
CA ARG A 3 -10.38 -0.68 57.06
C ARG A 3 -10.70 -1.27 55.69
N LYS A 4 -11.95 -1.19 55.24
CA LYS A 4 -12.42 -1.68 53.91
C LYS A 4 -11.77 -0.84 52.79
N ARG A 5 -10.64 -1.31 52.22
CA ARG A 5 -9.94 -0.69 51.04
C ARG A 5 -10.52 -1.09 49.68
N LYS A 6 -11.70 -1.70 49.60
CA LYS A 6 -12.28 -2.28 48.40
C LYS A 6 -12.84 -1.32 47.32
N PRO A 7 -13.33 -0.11 47.55
CA PRO A 7 -13.93 0.66 46.47
C PRO A 7 -12.93 1.34 45.54
N ILE A 8 -11.73 1.70 46.01
CA ILE A 8 -10.72 2.42 45.21
C ILE A 8 -10.11 1.50 44.17
N PHE A 9 -9.75 0.26 44.51
CA PHE A 9 -9.18 -0.73 43.57
C PHE A 9 -10.15 -1.02 42.39
N LYS A 10 -11.43 -1.21 42.67
CA LYS A 10 -12.44 -1.43 41.63
C LYS A 10 -12.58 -0.22 40.68
N LYS A 11 -12.52 1.00 41.21
CA LYS A 11 -12.56 2.23 40.38
C LYS A 11 -11.33 2.38 39.51
N VAL A 12 -10.14 2.08 40.03
CA VAL A 12 -8.86 2.11 39.30
C VAL A 12 -8.86 1.05 38.21
N LEU A 13 -9.27 -0.18 38.54
CA LEU A 13 -9.39 -1.25 37.53
C LEU A 13 -10.39 -0.89 36.43
N PHE A 14 -11.56 -0.38 36.77
CA PHE A 14 -12.54 0.07 35.78
C PHE A 14 -12.00 1.18 34.88
N ALA A 15 -11.33 2.19 35.46
CA ALA A 15 -10.70 3.25 34.67
C ALA A 15 -9.60 2.71 33.74
N ALA A 16 -8.80 1.76 34.21
CA ALA A 16 -7.76 1.13 33.40
C ALA A 16 -8.36 0.34 32.22
N VAL A 17 -9.45 -0.38 32.43
CA VAL A 17 -10.17 -1.12 31.37
C VAL A 17 -10.75 -0.14 30.35
N LEU A 18 -11.38 0.96 30.79
CA LEU A 18 -11.90 1.97 29.88
C LEU A 18 -10.79 2.62 29.03
N LEU A 19 -9.67 2.96 29.66
CA LEU A 19 -8.51 3.51 28.95
C LEU A 19 -7.96 2.52 27.92
N TYR A 20 -7.85 1.25 28.28
CA TYR A 20 -7.42 0.19 27.37
C TYR A 20 -8.36 0.06 26.15
N LEU A 21 -9.68 -0.01 26.41
CA LEU A 21 -10.69 -0.10 25.34
C LEU A 21 -10.65 1.14 24.43
N MET A 22 -10.49 2.33 25.02
CA MET A 22 -10.34 3.57 24.25
C MET A 22 -9.08 3.54 23.37
N LEU A 23 -7.95 3.10 23.91
CA LEU A 23 -6.69 2.98 23.16
C LEU A 23 -6.83 2.00 21.98
N ILE A 24 -7.38 0.81 22.23
CA ILE A 24 -7.61 -0.17 21.17
C ILE A 24 -8.54 0.39 20.08
N THR A 25 -9.61 1.07 20.47
CA THR A 25 -10.53 1.71 19.51
C THR A 25 -9.80 2.75 18.65
N ILE A 26 -9.00 3.61 19.27
CA ILE A 26 -8.20 4.62 18.54
C ILE A 26 -7.23 3.93 17.57
N LEU A 27 -6.47 2.94 18.03
CA LEU A 27 -5.54 2.20 17.19
C LEU A 27 -6.24 1.51 16.01
N THR A 28 -7.39 0.88 16.24
CA THR A 28 -8.18 0.21 15.19
C THR A 28 -8.72 1.21 14.16
N VAL A 29 -9.20 2.37 14.61
CA VAL A 29 -9.75 3.40 13.69
C VAL A 29 -8.65 4.07 12.87
N PHE A 30 -7.48 4.30 13.45
CA PHE A 30 -6.39 5.03 12.80
C PHE A 30 -5.28 4.14 12.24
N GLN A 31 -5.36 2.81 12.36
CA GLN A 31 -4.31 1.87 11.92
C GLN A 31 -3.85 2.10 10.47
N GLU A 32 -4.78 2.35 9.54
CA GLU A 32 -4.40 2.59 8.14
C GLU A 32 -3.50 3.82 7.99
N LYS A 33 -3.79 4.91 8.72
CA LYS A 33 -2.97 6.13 8.68
C LYS A 33 -1.61 5.96 9.38
N LEU A 34 -1.51 5.03 10.32
CA LEU A 34 -0.26 4.72 11.02
C LEU A 34 0.63 3.77 10.19
N ILE A 35 0.01 2.85 9.45
CA ILE A 35 0.73 1.85 8.67
C ILE A 35 1.13 2.40 7.30
N PHE A 36 0.20 3.03 6.57
CA PHE A 36 0.43 3.48 5.22
C PHE A 36 0.81 4.97 5.17
N LEU A 37 1.99 5.24 4.62
CA LEU A 37 2.59 6.55 4.49
C LEU A 37 2.78 6.90 3.00
N PRO A 38 1.69 7.09 2.22
CA PRO A 38 1.77 7.36 0.80
C PRO A 38 2.37 8.74 0.51
N THR A 39 3.18 8.83 -0.53
CA THR A 39 3.42 10.07 -1.25
C THR A 39 2.40 10.16 -2.38
N VAL A 40 1.63 11.24 -2.43
CA VAL A 40 0.68 11.50 -3.52
C VAL A 40 1.38 12.35 -4.58
N LEU A 41 1.28 11.95 -5.84
CA LEU A 41 1.83 12.66 -6.99
C LEU A 41 0.71 13.31 -7.80
N ASP A 42 1.01 14.42 -8.44
CA ASP A 42 0.13 15.02 -9.42
C ASP A 42 -0.14 14.04 -10.58
N SER A 43 -1.35 14.09 -11.15
CA SER A 43 -1.73 13.24 -12.28
C SER A 43 -0.87 13.46 -13.53
N ASN A 44 -0.26 14.64 -13.66
CA ASN A 44 0.65 15.04 -14.74
C ASN A 44 2.14 14.82 -14.36
N HIS A 45 2.45 14.21 -13.23
CA HIS A 45 3.82 13.89 -12.86
C HIS A 45 4.48 13.03 -13.94
N ILE A 46 5.68 13.37 -14.36
CA ILE A 46 6.46 12.63 -15.35
C ILE A 46 7.51 11.81 -14.58
N PHE A 47 7.38 10.50 -14.65
CA PHE A 47 8.38 9.60 -14.07
C PHE A 47 9.68 9.67 -14.86
N THR A 48 10.81 9.54 -14.15
CA THR A 48 12.15 9.53 -14.77
C THR A 48 12.98 8.39 -14.20
N PHE A 49 13.39 7.48 -15.08
CA PHE A 49 14.24 6.33 -14.73
C PHE A 49 15.34 6.15 -15.78
N GLU A 50 16.45 5.52 -15.40
CA GLU A 50 17.52 5.17 -16.34
C GLU A 50 17.11 4.06 -17.31
N LYS A 51 16.25 3.17 -16.89
CA LYS A 51 15.75 2.04 -17.69
C LYS A 51 14.50 2.43 -18.47
N PRO A 52 14.36 1.97 -19.72
CA PRO A 52 13.13 2.16 -20.49
C PRO A 52 11.93 1.56 -19.74
N PHE A 53 10.84 2.29 -19.71
CA PHE A 53 9.59 1.87 -19.08
C PHE A 53 8.38 2.38 -19.83
N GLN A 54 7.26 1.74 -19.58
CA GLN A 54 5.94 2.18 -19.99
C GLN A 54 5.12 2.47 -18.74
N GLU A 55 4.52 3.66 -18.64
CA GLU A 55 3.50 3.93 -17.64
C GLU A 55 2.19 3.25 -18.08
N ILE A 56 1.54 2.55 -17.18
CA ILE A 56 0.30 1.82 -17.40
C ILE A 56 -0.76 2.25 -16.38
N ASP A 57 -2.01 2.33 -16.83
CA ASP A 57 -3.14 2.68 -16.00
C ASP A 57 -4.27 1.67 -16.20
N PHE A 58 -4.89 1.27 -15.10
CA PHE A 58 -6.10 0.47 -15.10
C PHE A 58 -7.21 1.20 -14.35
N ILE A 59 -8.44 0.95 -14.75
CA ILE A 59 -9.62 1.45 -14.05
C ILE A 59 -10.26 0.26 -13.32
N ALA A 60 -10.25 0.31 -11.99
CA ALA A 60 -10.90 -0.68 -11.16
C ALA A 60 -12.44 -0.60 -11.30
N ASN A 61 -13.14 -1.67 -10.91
CA ASN A 61 -14.60 -1.78 -11.03
C ASN A 61 -15.40 -0.65 -10.34
N ASP A 62 -14.79 0.02 -9.36
CA ASP A 62 -15.38 1.15 -8.65
C ASP A 62 -14.92 2.52 -9.17
N GLY A 63 -14.28 2.55 -10.36
CA GLY A 63 -13.82 3.75 -11.04
C GLY A 63 -12.48 4.32 -10.51
N ALA A 64 -11.82 3.66 -9.57
CA ALA A 64 -10.50 4.09 -9.13
C ALA A 64 -9.46 3.84 -10.23
N ARG A 65 -8.58 4.83 -10.47
CA ARG A 65 -7.42 4.70 -11.33
C ARG A 65 -6.30 4.02 -10.55
N LEU A 66 -5.71 3.01 -11.14
CA LEU A 66 -4.55 2.27 -10.63
C LEU A 66 -3.38 2.51 -11.58
N ASN A 67 -2.34 3.14 -11.09
CA ASN A 67 -1.16 3.48 -11.87
C ASN A 67 -0.04 2.47 -11.63
N GLY A 68 0.69 2.12 -12.68
CA GLY A 68 1.81 1.20 -12.62
C GLY A 68 2.89 1.54 -13.63
N LEU A 69 4.02 0.89 -13.51
CA LEU A 69 5.14 0.97 -14.43
C LEU A 69 5.50 -0.43 -14.92
N HIS A 70 5.75 -0.56 -16.21
CA HIS A 70 6.24 -1.79 -16.84
C HIS A 70 7.60 -1.53 -17.45
N PHE A 71 8.65 -2.09 -16.86
CA PHE A 71 10.00 -2.12 -17.39
C PHE A 71 10.18 -3.38 -18.23
N ARG A 72 10.52 -3.23 -19.51
CA ARG A 72 10.67 -4.32 -20.46
C ARG A 72 12.13 -4.62 -20.76
N VAL A 73 12.43 -5.87 -21.03
CA VAL A 73 13.74 -6.33 -21.54
C VAL A 73 13.55 -7.15 -22.80
N ASP A 74 14.63 -7.32 -23.58
CA ASP A 74 14.61 -8.16 -24.76
C ASP A 74 14.63 -9.65 -24.37
N ASN A 75 13.66 -10.41 -24.90
CA ASN A 75 13.50 -11.86 -24.67
C ASN A 75 13.51 -12.21 -23.15
N PRO A 76 12.55 -11.70 -22.37
CA PRO A 76 12.51 -11.91 -20.94
C PRO A 76 12.34 -13.39 -20.58
N LYS A 77 12.95 -13.81 -19.47
CA LYS A 77 12.76 -15.14 -18.88
C LYS A 77 11.38 -15.32 -18.24
N GLY A 78 10.70 -14.21 -17.98
CA GLY A 78 9.41 -14.11 -17.32
C GLY A 78 9.19 -12.68 -16.84
N VAL A 79 8.19 -12.48 -16.00
CA VAL A 79 7.83 -11.19 -15.44
C VAL A 79 7.86 -11.22 -13.92
N VAL A 80 8.40 -10.16 -13.32
CA VAL A 80 8.32 -9.89 -11.87
C VAL A 80 7.18 -8.91 -11.63
N LEU A 81 6.11 -9.35 -10.99
CA LEU A 81 5.07 -8.46 -10.47
C LEU A 81 5.47 -8.01 -9.06
N TYR A 82 5.82 -6.73 -8.94
CA TYR A 82 6.38 -6.19 -7.71
C TYR A 82 5.35 -5.38 -6.93
N PHE A 83 5.09 -5.80 -5.70
CA PHE A 83 4.27 -5.08 -4.73
C PHE A 83 5.17 -4.36 -3.74
N HIS A 84 5.14 -3.05 -3.76
CA HIS A 84 6.04 -2.23 -2.96
C HIS A 84 5.63 -2.14 -1.48
N GLY A 85 6.49 -1.55 -0.66
CA GLY A 85 6.25 -1.36 0.78
C GLY A 85 5.17 -0.30 1.08
N ASN A 86 4.94 -0.05 2.34
CA ASN A 86 3.84 0.76 2.85
C ASN A 86 4.07 2.28 2.81
N SER A 87 5.12 2.76 2.15
CA SER A 87 5.46 4.21 2.08
C SER A 87 6.00 4.60 0.71
N GLY A 88 5.87 5.88 0.35
CA GLY A 88 6.42 6.45 -0.89
C GLY A 88 5.45 6.37 -2.07
N ASP A 89 5.99 6.14 -3.26
CA ASP A 89 5.31 6.15 -4.55
C ASP A 89 6.14 5.42 -5.62
N LEU A 90 5.65 5.34 -6.86
CA LEU A 90 6.35 4.70 -7.98
C LEU A 90 7.63 5.42 -8.41
N GLN A 91 7.83 6.72 -8.15
CA GLN A 91 9.11 7.37 -8.46
C GLN A 91 10.25 6.73 -7.66
N ARG A 92 9.97 6.38 -6.40
CA ARG A 92 10.93 5.66 -5.55
C ARG A 92 10.99 4.18 -5.88
N TRP A 93 9.83 3.52 -5.91
CA TRP A 93 9.76 2.07 -6.01
C TRP A 93 10.03 1.54 -7.41
N GLY A 94 9.76 2.35 -8.44
CA GLY A 94 10.17 2.05 -9.81
C GLY A 94 11.68 1.93 -9.95
N GLN A 95 12.44 2.79 -9.25
CA GLN A 95 13.91 2.69 -9.23
C GLN A 95 14.37 1.36 -8.63
N VAL A 96 13.77 0.94 -7.51
CA VAL A 96 14.10 -0.35 -6.86
C VAL A 96 13.67 -1.53 -7.73
N ALA A 97 12.43 -1.48 -8.27
CA ALA A 97 11.88 -2.56 -9.07
C ALA A 97 12.65 -2.75 -10.38
N SER A 98 13.06 -1.66 -11.04
CA SER A 98 13.81 -1.73 -12.30
C SER A 98 15.15 -2.49 -12.19
N ASP A 99 15.69 -2.66 -10.99
CA ASP A 99 16.91 -3.45 -10.77
C ASP A 99 16.77 -4.93 -11.16
N PHE A 100 15.55 -5.47 -11.13
CA PHE A 100 15.32 -6.86 -11.54
C PHE A 100 15.49 -7.08 -13.05
N THR A 101 15.45 -6.02 -13.88
CA THR A 101 15.69 -6.12 -15.33
C THR A 101 17.10 -6.63 -15.65
N LYS A 102 18.08 -6.41 -14.77
CA LYS A 102 19.46 -6.93 -14.93
C LYS A 102 19.55 -8.45 -14.93
N TYR A 103 18.52 -9.14 -14.43
CA TYR A 103 18.42 -10.59 -14.44
C TYR A 103 17.62 -11.14 -15.63
N ASN A 104 17.30 -10.27 -16.58
CA ASN A 104 16.52 -10.56 -17.79
C ASN A 104 15.07 -10.96 -17.50
N TYR A 105 14.40 -10.18 -16.61
CA TYR A 105 12.96 -10.25 -16.37
C TYR A 105 12.31 -8.92 -16.72
N ASP A 106 11.14 -8.99 -17.33
CA ASP A 106 10.22 -7.85 -17.31
C ASP A 106 9.81 -7.56 -15.88
N VAL A 107 9.52 -6.30 -15.57
CA VAL A 107 9.11 -5.91 -14.21
C VAL A 107 7.89 -5.02 -14.29
N VAL A 108 6.83 -5.42 -13.61
CA VAL A 108 5.63 -4.61 -13.41
C VAL A 108 5.53 -4.23 -11.93
N VAL A 109 5.42 -2.94 -11.64
CA VAL A 109 5.22 -2.43 -10.30
C VAL A 109 4.02 -1.50 -10.28
N MET A 110 3.20 -1.60 -9.25
CA MET A 110 1.97 -0.80 -9.12
C MET A 110 1.97 0.06 -7.87
N ASP A 111 1.34 1.24 -7.94
CA ASP A 111 0.96 2.03 -6.77
C ASP A 111 -0.39 1.58 -6.22
N TYR A 112 -0.45 1.32 -4.92
CA TYR A 112 -1.72 1.08 -4.24
C TYR A 112 -2.61 2.33 -4.26
N ARG A 113 -3.91 2.17 -4.09
CA ARG A 113 -4.86 3.28 -3.97
C ARG A 113 -4.37 4.34 -3.00
N GLY A 114 -4.37 5.61 -3.44
CA GLY A 114 -3.90 6.77 -2.68
C GLY A 114 -2.39 6.88 -2.55
N PHE A 115 -1.61 6.07 -3.28
CA PHE A 115 -0.19 6.25 -3.51
C PHE A 115 0.04 6.82 -4.91
N GLY A 116 1.09 7.63 -5.08
CA GLY A 116 1.47 8.24 -6.35
C GLY A 116 0.29 8.82 -7.10
N LYS A 117 0.03 8.33 -8.31
CA LYS A 117 -1.10 8.75 -9.14
C LYS A 117 -2.35 7.85 -8.98
N SER A 118 -2.26 6.77 -8.20
CA SER A 118 -3.39 5.88 -7.96
C SER A 118 -4.43 6.53 -7.06
N THR A 119 -5.71 6.43 -7.43
CA THR A 119 -6.83 7.08 -6.74
C THR A 119 -7.65 6.10 -5.91
N GLY A 120 -8.60 6.62 -5.16
CA GLY A 120 -9.56 5.83 -4.41
C GLY A 120 -9.11 5.47 -2.99
N LYS A 121 -10.06 4.92 -2.22
CA LYS A 121 -9.83 4.54 -0.82
C LYS A 121 -9.37 3.09 -0.76
N ARG A 122 -8.32 2.84 0.02
CA ARG A 122 -7.82 1.49 0.32
C ARG A 122 -8.78 0.75 1.25
N THR A 123 -8.90 -0.53 1.01
CA THR A 123 -9.37 -1.54 1.95
C THR A 123 -8.69 -2.85 1.56
N GLU A 124 -8.54 -3.77 2.48
CA GLU A 124 -7.93 -5.08 2.20
C GLU A 124 -8.56 -5.74 0.97
N LYS A 125 -9.88 -5.86 0.92
CA LYS A 125 -10.62 -6.44 -0.21
C LYS A 125 -10.30 -5.77 -1.55
N LYS A 126 -10.19 -4.42 -1.56
CA LYS A 126 -9.88 -3.67 -2.78
C LYS A 126 -8.44 -3.87 -3.20
N MET A 127 -7.51 -3.94 -2.25
CA MET A 127 -6.09 -4.19 -2.55
C MET A 127 -5.89 -5.56 -3.21
N TYR A 128 -6.61 -6.60 -2.77
CA TYR A 128 -6.58 -7.90 -3.45
C TYR A 128 -7.15 -7.82 -4.87
N ALA A 129 -8.30 -7.19 -5.06
CA ALA A 129 -8.90 -7.03 -6.38
C ALA A 129 -8.02 -6.20 -7.33
N ASP A 130 -7.36 -5.17 -6.83
CA ASP A 130 -6.41 -4.37 -7.60
C ASP A 130 -5.17 -5.19 -7.99
N ALA A 131 -4.65 -6.01 -7.09
CA ALA A 131 -3.54 -6.91 -7.37
C ALA A 131 -3.89 -7.94 -8.46
N GLU A 132 -5.12 -8.47 -8.48
CA GLU A 132 -5.62 -9.35 -9.53
C GLU A 132 -5.61 -8.68 -10.91
N ILE A 133 -5.97 -7.39 -11.02
CA ILE A 133 -5.91 -6.65 -12.29
C ILE A 133 -4.49 -6.65 -12.86
N PHE A 134 -3.49 -6.39 -12.03
CA PHE A 134 -2.09 -6.42 -12.46
C PHE A 134 -1.58 -7.84 -12.72
N TYR A 135 -2.04 -8.81 -11.96
CA TYR A 135 -1.73 -10.22 -12.21
C TYR A 135 -2.29 -10.68 -13.56
N ASP A 136 -3.53 -10.36 -13.86
CA ASP A 136 -4.14 -10.68 -15.17
C ASP A 136 -3.38 -10.02 -16.33
N TYR A 137 -2.93 -8.78 -16.13
CA TYR A 137 -2.13 -8.07 -17.13
C TYR A 137 -0.80 -8.77 -17.43
N VAL A 138 -0.12 -9.35 -16.45
CA VAL A 138 1.18 -9.99 -16.64
C VAL A 138 1.08 -11.45 -17.08
N THR A 139 -0.10 -12.05 -17.02
CA THR A 139 -0.33 -13.47 -17.40
C THR A 139 -0.96 -13.64 -18.77
N GLN A 140 -1.33 -12.54 -19.46
CA GLN A 140 -1.82 -12.54 -20.86
C GLN A 140 -0.67 -12.64 -21.84
#